data_65af3d35a7bbfa17504d691f80f52046
#
_entry.id   65af3d35a7bbfa17504d691f80f52046
#
_cell.length_a   1.000
_cell.length_b   1.000
_cell.length_c   1.000
_cell.angle_alpha   90.00
_cell.angle_beta   90.00
_cell.angle_gamma   90.00
#
_symmetry.space_group_name_H-M   'P 1'
#
loop_
_entity.id
_entity.type
_entity.pdbx_description
1 polymer ?
#
loop_
_entity_poly.entity_id
_entity_poly.type
_entity_poly.pdbx_seq_one_letter_code
_entity_poly.pdbx_strand_id
1 'polypeptide(L)'
;NANQNPANPVIPVRVKALINIFSALLKHPTLAQEEIFKGLKEDVKFTFLFDVIALYQQSPDIKPSRVLESLESSQIQGYFSQAVIAELDLSEENALKLIEDCINVLLKNQKDREQILKDKYNVTSITKVERRDLQKIILNKEEISDDDRDWLKKLSSNQD
;
A
#
# COMPACT_ATOMS: atom_id res chain seq x y z
N ASN A 1 -28.00 -7.80 -11.40
CA ASN A 1 -27.94 -8.55 -10.19
C ASN A 1 -28.26 -7.67 -8.99
N ALA A 2 -29.19 -8.13 -8.16
CA ALA A 2 -29.64 -7.37 -6.99
C ALA A 2 -28.53 -7.03 -6.02
N ASN A 3 -27.41 -7.75 -6.05
CA ASN A 3 -26.30 -7.55 -5.14
C ASN A 3 -25.37 -6.38 -5.55
N GLN A 4 -25.58 -5.84 -6.71
CA GLN A 4 -24.77 -4.73 -7.17
C GLN A 4 -25.54 -3.43 -7.01
N ASN A 5 -25.28 -2.75 -5.94
CA ASN A 5 -25.83 -1.44 -5.72
C ASN A 5 -24.77 -0.39 -6.13
N PRO A 6 -25.03 0.38 -7.24
CA PRO A 6 -24.04 1.36 -7.70
C PRO A 6 -23.75 2.46 -6.69
N ALA A 7 -24.65 2.67 -5.73
CA ALA A 7 -24.45 3.66 -4.67
C ALA A 7 -23.45 3.19 -3.60
N ASN A 8 -23.18 1.87 -3.54
CA ASN A 8 -22.25 1.30 -2.55
C ASN A 8 -21.21 0.44 -3.25
N PRO A 9 -20.27 1.07 -3.96
CA PRO A 9 -19.20 0.32 -4.60
C PRO A 9 -18.35 -0.38 -3.56
N VAL A 10 -17.92 -1.59 -3.88
CA VAL A 10 -17.00 -2.33 -3.01
C VAL A 10 -15.65 -1.64 -3.03
N ILE A 11 -15.18 -1.24 -1.85
CA ILE A 11 -13.86 -0.64 -1.70
C ILE A 11 -12.85 -1.79 -1.51
N PRO A 12 -11.84 -1.91 -2.39
CA PRO A 12 -10.82 -2.93 -2.21
C PRO A 12 -10.15 -2.82 -0.84
N VAL A 13 -9.84 -3.96 -0.26
CA VAL A 13 -9.23 -4.03 1.08
C VAL A 13 -7.99 -3.15 1.18
N ARG A 14 -7.19 -3.15 0.13
CA ARG A 14 -5.97 -2.37 0.08
C ARG A 14 -6.23 -0.86 0.11
N VAL A 15 -7.21 -0.40 -0.64
CA VAL A 15 -7.62 1.01 -0.66
C VAL A 15 -8.17 1.41 0.71
N LYS A 16 -8.98 0.53 1.32
CA LYS A 16 -9.52 0.79 2.65
C LYS A 16 -8.39 0.90 3.69
N ALA A 17 -7.36 0.06 3.58
CA ALA A 17 -6.20 0.15 4.46
C ALA A 17 -5.49 1.50 4.33
N LEU A 18 -5.31 2.00 3.10
CA LEU A 18 -4.72 3.31 2.87
C LEU A 18 -5.57 4.44 3.47
N ILE A 19 -6.87 4.38 3.26
CA ILE A 19 -7.80 5.38 3.82
C ILE A 19 -7.74 5.38 5.34
N ASN A 20 -7.66 4.20 5.96
CA ASN A 20 -7.58 4.08 7.41
C ASN A 20 -6.25 4.64 7.95
N ILE A 21 -5.14 4.43 7.25
CA ILE A 21 -3.85 5.03 7.63
C ILE A 21 -3.96 6.56 7.59
N PHE A 22 -4.53 7.10 6.53
CA PHE A 22 -4.73 8.56 6.43
C PHE A 22 -5.63 9.08 7.56
N SER A 23 -6.71 8.36 7.87
CA SER A 23 -7.62 8.74 8.97
C SER A 23 -6.90 8.78 10.31
N ALA A 24 -6.06 7.79 10.59
CA ALA A 24 -5.30 7.72 11.84
C ALA A 24 -4.29 8.88 11.92
N LEU A 25 -3.63 9.21 10.81
CA LEU A 25 -2.67 10.31 10.77
C LEU A 25 -3.37 11.67 10.90
N LEU A 26 -4.56 11.82 10.32
CA LEU A 26 -5.35 13.04 10.46
C LEU A 26 -5.73 13.29 11.92
N LYS A 27 -6.07 12.23 12.64
CA LYS A 27 -6.47 12.32 14.04
C LYS A 27 -5.26 12.48 14.96
N HIS A 28 -4.18 11.77 14.68
CA HIS A 28 -2.95 11.76 15.50
C HIS A 28 -1.72 11.93 14.63
N PRO A 29 -1.45 13.16 14.16
CA PRO A 29 -0.35 13.40 13.20
C PRO A 29 1.03 13.00 13.69
N THR A 30 1.26 13.00 15.01
CA THR A 30 2.55 12.63 15.59
C THR A 30 2.91 11.17 15.36
N LEU A 31 1.91 10.33 15.02
CA LEU A 31 2.16 8.93 14.69
C LEU A 31 3.01 8.77 13.42
N ALA A 32 3.12 9.82 12.59
CA ALA A 32 4.00 9.80 11.42
C ALA A 32 5.47 9.58 11.80
N GLN A 33 5.85 9.83 13.06
CA GLN A 33 7.21 9.62 13.56
C GLN A 33 7.49 8.17 13.95
N GLU A 34 6.47 7.32 14.02
CA GLU A 34 6.62 5.95 14.48
C GLU A 34 7.47 5.09 13.53
N GLU A 35 8.22 4.18 14.13
CA GLU A 35 9.14 3.33 13.38
C GLU A 35 8.46 2.39 12.40
N ILE A 36 7.18 2.09 12.61
CA ILE A 36 6.45 1.17 11.75
C ILE A 36 6.45 1.62 10.28
N PHE A 37 6.53 2.92 10.04
CA PHE A 37 6.58 3.45 8.68
C PHE A 37 7.93 3.22 7.99
N LYS A 38 8.99 2.96 8.75
CA LYS A 38 10.31 2.72 8.17
C LYS A 38 10.36 1.46 7.34
N GLY A 39 9.56 0.45 7.70
CA GLY A 39 9.48 -0.80 6.95
C GLY A 39 8.88 -0.67 5.57
N LEU A 40 8.19 0.44 5.28
CA LEU A 40 7.60 0.71 3.97
C LEU A 40 8.52 1.47 3.02
N LYS A 41 9.63 2.03 3.52
CA LYS A 41 10.47 2.98 2.76
C LYS A 41 11.00 2.45 1.44
N GLU A 42 11.12 1.17 1.29
CA GLU A 42 11.72 0.56 0.11
C GLU A 42 10.68 0.07 -0.89
N ASP A 43 9.40 0.18 -0.56
CA ASP A 43 8.35 -0.24 -1.48
C ASP A 43 7.89 0.92 -2.33
N VAL A 44 8.31 0.92 -3.60
CA VAL A 44 8.00 1.97 -4.58
C VAL A 44 6.49 2.18 -4.75
N LYS A 45 5.68 1.16 -4.49
CA LYS A 45 4.22 1.24 -4.66
C LYS A 45 3.55 2.17 -3.66
N PHE A 46 4.23 2.52 -2.58
CA PHE A 46 3.68 3.37 -1.54
C PHE A 46 4.30 4.76 -1.51
N THR A 47 4.91 5.20 -2.60
CA THR A 47 5.58 6.49 -2.67
C THR A 47 4.67 7.64 -2.22
N PHE A 48 3.41 7.64 -2.66
CA PHE A 48 2.46 8.68 -2.28
C PHE A 48 2.17 8.68 -0.78
N LEU A 49 2.19 7.51 -0.14
CA LEU A 49 2.00 7.40 1.30
C LEU A 49 3.17 8.05 2.04
N PHE A 50 4.38 7.83 1.55
CA PHE A 50 5.58 8.46 2.13
C PHE A 50 5.55 9.97 2.01
N ASP A 51 5.03 10.49 0.91
CA ASP A 51 4.89 11.94 0.73
C ASP A 51 3.98 12.52 1.81
N VAL A 52 2.85 11.88 2.09
CA VAL A 52 1.94 12.30 3.14
C VAL A 52 2.60 12.18 4.53
N ILE A 53 3.26 11.05 4.78
CA ILE A 53 3.96 10.82 6.05
C ILE A 53 5.03 11.89 6.27
N ALA A 54 5.80 12.22 5.23
CA ALA A 54 6.85 13.23 5.32
C ALA A 54 6.28 14.62 5.66
N LEU A 55 5.13 14.96 5.09
CA LEU A 55 4.46 16.22 5.41
C LEU A 55 4.10 16.31 6.89
N TYR A 56 3.55 15.24 7.44
CA TYR A 56 3.20 15.20 8.87
C TYR A 56 4.43 15.16 9.77
N GLN A 57 5.52 14.54 9.32
CA GLN A 57 6.78 14.54 10.08
C GLN A 57 7.36 15.94 10.18
N GLN A 58 7.26 16.72 9.11
CA GLN A 58 7.77 18.09 9.07
C GLN A 58 6.85 19.06 9.81
N SER A 59 5.55 18.89 9.67
CA SER A 59 4.56 19.81 10.23
C SER A 59 3.36 19.02 10.74
N PRO A 60 3.41 18.50 11.98
CA PRO A 60 2.29 17.72 12.53
C PRO A 60 0.97 18.48 12.57
N ASP A 61 1.00 19.80 12.57
CA ASP A 61 -0.19 20.64 12.58
C ASP A 61 -0.62 21.11 11.19
N ILE A 62 -0.05 20.50 10.12
CA ILE A 62 -0.44 20.83 8.75
C ILE A 62 -1.94 20.58 8.55
N LYS A 63 -2.61 21.53 7.88
CA LYS A 63 -4.04 21.43 7.61
C LYS A 63 -4.31 20.38 6.52
N PRO A 64 -5.42 19.64 6.62
CA PRO A 64 -5.78 18.66 5.58
C PRO A 64 -5.84 19.26 4.18
N SER A 65 -6.31 20.49 4.03
CA SER A 65 -6.35 21.17 2.73
C SER A 65 -4.97 21.32 2.09
N ARG A 66 -3.95 21.56 2.91
CA ARG A 66 -2.56 21.66 2.44
C ARG A 66 -2.02 20.31 1.98
N VAL A 67 -2.36 19.26 2.70
CA VAL A 67 -1.98 17.90 2.29
C VAL A 67 -2.60 17.57 0.93
N LEU A 68 -3.89 17.87 0.76
CA LEU A 68 -4.60 17.65 -0.51
C LEU A 68 -3.93 18.39 -1.67
N GLU A 69 -3.54 19.63 -1.47
CA GLU A 69 -2.88 20.43 -2.50
C GLU A 69 -1.56 19.84 -2.94
N SER A 70 -0.86 19.14 -2.05
CA SER A 70 0.45 18.55 -2.35
C SER A 70 0.36 17.23 -3.10
N LEU A 71 -0.81 16.57 -3.11
CA LEU A 71 -1.00 15.29 -3.77
C LEU A 71 -1.25 15.48 -5.27
N GLU A 72 -0.42 14.85 -6.10
CA GLU A 72 -0.50 14.99 -7.54
C GLU A 72 -1.60 14.16 -8.16
N SER A 73 -1.86 12.96 -7.61
CA SER A 73 -2.85 12.05 -8.13
C SER A 73 -4.25 12.39 -7.63
N SER A 74 -5.20 12.57 -8.54
CA SER A 74 -6.59 12.81 -8.18
C SER A 74 -7.20 11.60 -7.45
N GLN A 75 -6.75 10.40 -7.76
CA GLN A 75 -7.20 9.18 -7.10
C GLN A 75 -6.77 9.19 -5.62
N ILE A 76 -5.52 9.55 -5.35
CA ILE A 76 -5.00 9.60 -3.99
C ILE A 76 -5.65 10.75 -3.22
N GLN A 77 -5.89 11.89 -3.87
CA GLN A 77 -6.66 12.99 -3.29
C GLN A 77 -8.04 12.50 -2.84
N GLY A 78 -8.69 11.68 -3.66
CA GLY A 78 -9.98 11.08 -3.33
C GLY A 78 -9.92 10.20 -2.09
N TYR A 79 -8.89 9.38 -1.96
CA TYR A 79 -8.71 8.53 -0.79
C TYR A 79 -8.49 9.37 0.47
N PHE A 80 -7.65 10.40 0.37
CA PHE A 80 -7.40 11.29 1.49
C PHE A 80 -8.67 12.05 1.90
N SER A 81 -9.45 12.51 0.93
CA SER A 81 -10.72 13.19 1.19
C SER A 81 -11.71 12.28 1.92
N GLN A 82 -11.78 11.00 1.54
CA GLN A 82 -12.60 10.03 2.26
C GLN A 82 -12.14 9.87 3.71
N ALA A 83 -10.84 9.89 3.94
CA ALA A 83 -10.29 9.83 5.29
C ALA A 83 -10.70 11.04 6.14
N VAL A 84 -10.69 12.23 5.53
CA VAL A 84 -11.14 13.46 6.21
C VAL A 84 -12.59 13.34 6.67
N ILE A 85 -13.44 12.77 5.80
CA ILE A 85 -14.87 12.64 6.07
C ILE A 85 -15.16 11.56 7.12
N ALA A 86 -14.32 10.53 7.19
CA ALA A 86 -14.57 9.34 7.99
C ALA A 86 -14.65 9.61 9.51
N GLU A 87 -13.95 10.64 10.00
CA GLU A 87 -14.02 11.08 11.41
C GLU A 87 -13.93 9.93 12.42
N LEU A 88 -12.90 9.10 12.30
CA LEU A 88 -12.72 7.99 13.24
C LEU A 88 -12.41 8.50 14.64
N ASP A 89 -13.16 8.00 15.63
CA ASP A 89 -12.92 8.32 17.03
C ASP A 89 -11.97 7.29 17.63
N LEU A 90 -10.67 7.59 17.53
CA LEU A 90 -9.62 6.67 17.97
C LEU A 90 -8.70 7.37 18.98
N SER A 91 -8.37 6.65 20.05
CA SER A 91 -7.25 7.06 20.90
C SER A 91 -5.95 6.91 20.12
N GLU A 92 -4.89 7.55 20.60
CA GLU A 92 -3.57 7.45 19.94
C GLU A 92 -3.10 5.99 19.88
N GLU A 93 -3.28 5.23 20.96
CA GLU A 93 -2.91 3.83 21.02
C GLU A 93 -3.68 2.99 19.99
N ASN A 94 -4.99 3.19 19.90
CA ASN A 94 -5.82 2.47 18.93
C ASN A 94 -5.52 2.88 17.50
N ALA A 95 -5.19 4.15 17.28
CA ALA A 95 -4.79 4.64 15.96
C ALA A 95 -3.48 4.00 15.51
N LEU A 96 -2.50 3.87 16.41
CA LEU A 96 -1.24 3.20 16.09
C LEU A 96 -1.48 1.74 15.74
N LYS A 97 -2.31 1.05 16.50
CA LYS A 97 -2.65 -0.34 16.23
C LYS A 97 -3.35 -0.48 14.87
N LEU A 98 -4.26 0.43 14.56
CA LEU A 98 -4.92 0.43 13.26
C LEU A 98 -3.91 0.61 12.12
N ILE A 99 -2.94 1.51 12.27
CA ILE A 99 -1.88 1.70 11.30
C ILE A 99 -1.08 0.41 11.12
N GLU A 100 -0.69 -0.23 12.21
CA GLU A 100 0.06 -1.49 12.14
C GLU A 100 -0.71 -2.56 11.37
N ASP A 101 -1.98 -2.73 11.68
CA ASP A 101 -2.84 -3.70 11.03
C ASP A 101 -2.98 -3.40 9.53
N CYS A 102 -3.15 -2.14 9.18
CA CYS A 102 -3.28 -1.71 7.78
C CYS A 102 -1.98 -1.91 7.00
N ILE A 103 -0.83 -1.62 7.61
CA ILE A 103 0.46 -1.85 6.98
C ILE A 103 0.66 -3.35 6.72
N ASN A 104 0.28 -4.20 7.68
CA ASN A 104 0.37 -5.64 7.50
C ASN A 104 -0.51 -6.12 6.35
N VAL A 105 -1.70 -5.55 6.19
CA VAL A 105 -2.57 -5.86 5.05
C VAL A 105 -1.89 -5.51 3.73
N LEU A 106 -1.28 -4.33 3.64
CA LEU A 106 -0.59 -3.90 2.43
C LEU A 106 0.58 -4.81 2.08
N LEU A 107 1.38 -5.17 3.07
CA LEU A 107 2.54 -6.05 2.88
C LEU A 107 2.10 -7.48 2.55
N LYS A 108 1.07 -7.97 3.21
CA LYS A 108 0.55 -9.31 2.97
C LYS A 108 0.01 -9.45 1.55
N ASN A 109 -0.73 -8.48 1.07
CA ASN A 109 -1.27 -8.52 -0.30
C ASN A 109 -0.15 -8.63 -1.34
N GLN A 110 0.98 -7.99 -1.10
CA GLN A 110 2.13 -8.09 -2.00
C GLN A 110 2.75 -9.49 -1.99
N LYS A 111 2.89 -10.08 -0.80
CA LYS A 111 3.40 -11.46 -0.66
C LYS A 111 2.44 -12.46 -1.29
N ASP A 112 1.14 -12.27 -1.10
CA ASP A 112 0.12 -13.13 -1.70
C ASP A 112 0.20 -13.05 -3.23
N ARG A 113 0.42 -11.87 -3.79
CA ARG A 113 0.58 -11.69 -5.24
C ARG A 113 1.77 -12.46 -5.76
N GLU A 114 2.90 -12.42 -5.07
CA GLU A 114 4.09 -13.20 -5.43
C GLU A 114 3.77 -14.69 -5.51
N GLN A 115 3.12 -15.23 -4.49
CA GLN A 115 2.79 -16.65 -4.44
C GLN A 115 1.80 -17.03 -5.54
N ILE A 116 0.80 -16.21 -5.79
CA ILE A 116 -0.18 -16.44 -6.86
C ILE A 116 0.52 -16.52 -8.21
N LEU A 117 1.44 -15.59 -8.49
CA LEU A 117 2.15 -15.57 -9.77
C LEU A 117 3.09 -16.76 -9.91
N LYS A 118 3.78 -17.16 -8.84
CA LYS A 118 4.65 -18.35 -8.85
C LYS A 118 3.84 -19.61 -9.10
N ASP A 119 2.71 -19.77 -8.44
CA ASP A 119 1.84 -20.92 -8.63
C ASP A 119 1.32 -20.99 -10.05
N LYS A 120 0.92 -19.85 -10.59
CA LYS A 120 0.44 -19.78 -11.98
C LYS A 120 1.53 -20.16 -12.97
N TYR A 121 2.76 -19.68 -12.75
CA TYR A 121 3.91 -20.02 -13.59
C TYR A 121 4.15 -21.54 -13.63
N ASN A 122 4.04 -22.18 -12.48
CA ASN A 122 4.29 -23.63 -12.37
C ASN A 122 3.21 -24.50 -13.02
N VAL A 123 1.97 -24.01 -13.08
CA VAL A 123 0.83 -24.78 -13.58
C VAL A 123 0.56 -24.51 -15.06
N THR A 124 0.60 -23.26 -15.45
CA THR A 124 0.33 -22.83 -16.82
C THR A 124 1.45 -21.90 -17.29
N SER A 125 1.12 -20.85 -17.98
CA SER A 125 2.10 -19.81 -18.31
C SER A 125 1.56 -18.48 -17.81
N ILE A 126 2.46 -17.53 -17.58
CA ILE A 126 2.09 -16.18 -17.17
C ILE A 126 2.31 -15.22 -18.33
N THR A 127 1.55 -14.14 -18.35
CA THR A 127 1.68 -13.10 -19.38
C THR A 127 2.98 -12.30 -19.16
N LYS A 128 3.37 -11.50 -20.16
CA LYS A 128 4.54 -10.61 -20.02
C LYS A 128 4.35 -9.63 -18.87
N VAL A 129 3.13 -9.12 -18.69
CA VAL A 129 2.82 -8.18 -17.60
C VAL A 129 2.97 -8.88 -16.25
N GLU A 130 2.43 -10.08 -16.11
CA GLU A 130 2.54 -10.86 -14.88
C GLU A 130 3.99 -11.21 -14.58
N ARG A 131 4.78 -11.55 -15.60
CA ARG A 131 6.20 -11.84 -15.46
C ARG A 131 6.96 -10.62 -14.93
N ARG A 132 6.70 -9.45 -15.48
CA ARG A 132 7.31 -8.21 -15.01
C ARG A 132 6.90 -7.88 -13.58
N ASP A 133 5.63 -8.10 -13.24
CA ASP A 133 5.16 -7.90 -11.88
C ASP A 133 5.92 -8.78 -10.90
N LEU A 134 6.06 -10.07 -11.21
CA LEU A 134 6.77 -11.00 -10.34
C LEU A 134 8.25 -10.62 -10.22
N GLN A 135 8.89 -10.23 -11.32
CA GLN A 135 10.27 -9.75 -11.28
C GLN A 135 10.42 -8.53 -10.37
N LYS A 136 9.50 -7.57 -10.46
CA LYS A 136 9.53 -6.38 -9.61
C LYS A 136 9.33 -6.73 -8.14
N ILE A 137 8.40 -7.64 -7.84
CA ILE A 137 8.16 -8.07 -6.46
C ILE A 137 9.43 -8.67 -5.87
N ILE A 138 10.11 -9.53 -6.62
CA ILE A 138 11.34 -10.18 -6.16
C ILE A 138 12.47 -9.15 -6.00
N LEU A 139 12.64 -8.27 -6.98
CA LEU A 139 13.72 -7.28 -6.97
C LEU A 139 13.54 -6.23 -5.86
N ASN A 140 12.31 -6.02 -5.39
CA ASN A 140 12.02 -5.06 -4.33
C ASN A 140 12.19 -5.62 -2.93
N LYS A 141 12.57 -6.88 -2.78
CA LYS A 141 12.84 -7.47 -1.48
C LYS A 141 14.14 -6.92 -0.90
N GLU A 142 14.17 -6.73 0.42
CA GLU A 142 15.38 -6.30 1.12
C GLU A 142 16.51 -7.30 0.95
N GLU A 143 16.19 -8.59 1.06
CA GLU A 143 17.14 -9.66 0.87
C GLU A 143 16.65 -10.58 -0.26
N ILE A 144 17.52 -10.80 -1.23
CA ILE A 144 17.24 -11.72 -2.33
C ILE A 144 17.87 -13.05 -2.01
N SER A 145 17.03 -14.05 -1.77
CA SER A 145 17.49 -15.40 -1.46
C SER A 145 17.99 -16.14 -2.71
N ASP A 146 18.62 -17.30 -2.53
CA ASP A 146 19.01 -18.14 -3.64
C ASP A 146 17.81 -18.59 -4.46
N ASP A 147 16.71 -18.90 -3.80
CA ASP A 147 15.45 -19.24 -4.48
C ASP A 147 14.94 -18.07 -5.33
N ASP A 148 15.01 -16.85 -4.80
CA ASP A 148 14.64 -15.64 -5.55
C ASP A 148 15.51 -15.47 -6.80
N ARG A 149 16.81 -15.72 -6.69
CA ARG A 149 17.73 -15.64 -7.83
C ARG A 149 17.38 -16.68 -8.89
N ASP A 150 17.03 -17.90 -8.47
CA ASP A 150 16.60 -18.95 -9.39
C ASP A 150 15.32 -18.52 -10.13
N TRP A 151 14.38 -17.91 -9.42
CA TRP A 151 13.17 -17.37 -10.04
C TRP A 151 13.47 -16.28 -11.08
N LEU A 152 14.40 -15.37 -10.74
CA LEU A 152 14.79 -14.32 -11.69
C LEU A 152 15.40 -14.91 -12.96
N LYS A 153 16.19 -15.98 -12.82
CA LYS A 153 16.74 -16.69 -13.98
C LYS A 153 15.65 -17.32 -14.82
N LYS A 154 14.68 -18.00 -14.18
CA LYS A 154 13.54 -18.61 -14.88
C LYS A 154 12.75 -17.58 -15.66
N LEU A 155 12.49 -16.44 -15.02
CA LEU A 155 11.70 -15.37 -15.64
C LEU A 155 12.44 -14.70 -16.79
N SER A 156 13.75 -14.65 -16.73
CA SER A 156 14.58 -14.07 -17.79
C SER A 156 14.76 -15.01 -18.98
N SER A 157 14.83 -16.34 -18.73
CA SER A 157 15.10 -17.31 -19.77
C SER A 157 13.89 -17.64 -20.64
N ASN A 158 12.66 -17.38 -20.15
CA ASN A 158 11.43 -17.60 -20.89
C ASN A 158 10.99 -16.34 -21.63
N GLN A 159 11.84 -15.87 -22.53
CA GLN A 159 11.53 -14.69 -23.31
C GLN A 159 10.86 -15.08 -24.62
N ASP A 160 9.59 -15.08 -24.62
CA ASP A 160 8.86 -15.19 -25.89
C ASP A 160 7.99 -14.00 -26.13
#